data_acd84019d79581636f3bc888e13f64f6
#
_entry.id   acd84019d79581636f3bc888e13f64f6
#
_cell.length_a   1.000
_cell.length_b   1.000
_cell.length_c   1.000
_cell.angle_alpha   90.00
_cell.angle_beta   90.00
_cell.angle_gamma   90.00
#
_symmetry.space_group_name_H-M   'P 1'
#
loop_
_entity.id
_entity.type
_entity.pdbx_description
1 polymer ?
#
loop_
_entity_poly.entity_id
_entity_poly.type
_entity_poly.pdbx_seq_one_letter_code
_entity_poly.pdbx_strand_id
1 'polypeptide(L)'
;MTKILLVEDNEMNRDMLSRRLARKGFDVAIAVDGREGVDMAQSGEYDLILMDMSLPEIDGWEATRQLRVSQGAERVPIIALTAHAMAGDREKALEAGCDDYDTKPIELPRLLSKIEALIGNHS
;
A
#
# COMPACT_ATOMS: atom_id res chain seq x y z
N MET A 1 -5.57 15.27 -8.07
CA MET A 1 -6.03 14.44 -6.96
C MET A 1 -5.01 13.36 -6.69
N THR A 2 -4.69 13.12 -5.44
CA THR A 2 -3.70 12.09 -5.07
C THR A 2 -4.26 10.71 -5.40
N LYS A 3 -3.49 9.92 -6.12
CA LYS A 3 -3.90 8.60 -6.56
C LYS A 3 -3.21 7.51 -5.76
N ILE A 4 -4.01 6.66 -5.12
CA ILE A 4 -3.52 5.58 -4.28
C ILE A 4 -3.88 4.24 -4.89
N LEU A 5 -2.92 3.32 -4.95
CA LEU A 5 -3.18 1.94 -5.32
C LEU A 5 -3.30 1.11 -4.05
N LEU A 6 -4.46 0.51 -3.84
CA LEU A 6 -4.70 -0.36 -2.69
C LEU A 6 -4.65 -1.82 -3.15
N VAL A 7 -3.68 -2.56 -2.63
CA VAL A 7 -3.51 -3.98 -2.93
C VAL A 7 -3.98 -4.79 -1.73
N GLU A 8 -5.17 -5.38 -1.84
CA GLU A 8 -5.84 -6.07 -0.75
C GLU A 8 -6.72 -7.18 -1.31
N ASP A 9 -6.52 -8.40 -0.86
CA ASP A 9 -7.27 -9.54 -1.38
C ASP A 9 -8.63 -9.74 -0.70
N ASN A 10 -8.80 -9.24 0.51
CA ASN A 10 -10.06 -9.38 1.24
C ASN A 10 -11.06 -8.33 0.75
N GLU A 11 -12.16 -8.80 0.17
CA GLU A 11 -13.17 -7.92 -0.43
C GLU A 11 -13.74 -6.91 0.57
N MET A 12 -14.05 -7.36 1.78
CA MET A 12 -14.63 -6.49 2.79
C MET A 12 -13.67 -5.39 3.23
N ASN A 13 -12.41 -5.75 3.48
CA ASN A 13 -11.37 -4.78 3.86
C ASN A 13 -11.09 -3.81 2.73
N ARG A 14 -11.01 -4.32 1.51
CA ARG A 14 -10.76 -3.54 0.30
C ARG A 14 -11.86 -2.49 0.09
N ASP A 15 -13.12 -2.95 0.17
CA ASP A 15 -14.26 -2.06 -0.03
C ASP A 15 -14.33 -0.99 1.05
N MET A 16 -14.18 -1.38 2.30
CA MET A 16 -14.26 -0.45 3.42
C MET A 16 -13.18 0.61 3.36
N LEU A 17 -11.94 0.19 3.15
CA LEU A 17 -10.81 1.12 3.15
C LEU A 17 -10.85 2.04 1.92
N SER A 18 -11.18 1.50 0.75
CA SER A 18 -11.25 2.32 -0.46
C SER A 18 -12.31 3.40 -0.34
N ARG A 19 -13.47 3.08 0.23
CA ARG A 19 -14.52 4.06 0.44
C ARG A 19 -14.10 5.16 1.41
N ARG A 20 -13.44 4.78 2.49
CA ARG A 20 -12.99 5.76 3.50
C ARG A 20 -11.95 6.70 2.91
N LEU A 21 -11.03 6.18 2.14
CA LEU A 21 -10.01 7.00 1.51
C LEU A 21 -10.62 7.91 0.45
N ALA A 22 -11.58 7.41 -0.33
CA ALA A 22 -12.27 8.24 -1.33
C ALA A 22 -12.97 9.42 -0.67
N ARG A 23 -13.56 9.21 0.50
CA ARG A 23 -14.22 10.30 1.23
C ARG A 23 -13.24 11.39 1.69
N LYS A 24 -11.97 11.04 1.81
CA LYS A 24 -10.93 12.00 2.19
C LYS A 24 -10.30 12.69 0.98
N GLY A 25 -10.83 12.45 -0.20
CA GLY A 25 -10.38 13.14 -1.41
C GLY A 25 -9.34 12.39 -2.23
N PHE A 26 -9.07 11.12 -1.91
CA PHE A 26 -8.13 10.33 -2.68
C PHE A 26 -8.82 9.61 -3.84
N ASP A 27 -8.09 9.45 -4.92
CA ASP A 27 -8.52 8.61 -6.04
C ASP A 27 -7.91 7.22 -5.82
N VAL A 28 -8.75 6.23 -5.55
CA VAL A 28 -8.28 4.90 -5.14
C VAL A 28 -8.50 3.88 -6.24
N ALA A 29 -7.41 3.27 -6.70
CA ALA A 29 -7.46 2.12 -7.59
C ALA A 29 -7.24 0.86 -6.76
N ILE A 30 -7.80 -0.26 -7.18
CA ILE A 30 -7.79 -1.50 -6.42
C ILE A 30 -7.12 -2.60 -7.20
N ALA A 31 -6.21 -3.33 -6.53
CA ALA A 31 -5.67 -4.59 -7.01
C ALA A 31 -6.05 -5.67 -6.00
N VAL A 32 -6.42 -6.85 -6.48
CA VAL A 32 -6.96 -7.90 -5.64
C VAL A 32 -5.93 -8.95 -5.21
N ASP A 33 -4.74 -8.90 -5.77
CA ASP A 33 -3.64 -9.77 -5.36
C ASP A 33 -2.30 -9.10 -5.69
N GLY A 34 -1.21 -9.76 -5.30
CA GLY A 34 0.13 -9.18 -5.46
C GLY A 34 0.53 -9.01 -6.91
N ARG A 35 0.16 -9.96 -7.78
CA ARG A 35 0.50 -9.86 -9.19
C ARG A 35 -0.22 -8.71 -9.86
N GLU A 36 -1.51 -8.58 -9.62
CA GLU A 36 -2.27 -7.46 -10.15
C GLU A 36 -1.71 -6.13 -9.63
N GLY A 37 -1.33 -6.10 -8.35
CA GLY A 37 -0.73 -4.91 -7.76
C GLY A 37 0.56 -4.52 -8.46
N VAL A 38 1.45 -5.48 -8.71
CA VAL A 38 2.70 -5.21 -9.42
C VAL A 38 2.41 -4.73 -10.83
N ASP A 39 1.53 -5.43 -11.56
CA ASP A 39 1.22 -5.06 -12.93
C ASP A 39 0.61 -3.66 -13.03
N MET A 40 -0.32 -3.34 -12.14
CA MET A 40 -0.93 -2.02 -12.14
C MET A 40 0.05 -0.93 -11.78
N ALA A 41 0.91 -1.18 -10.80
CA ALA A 41 1.89 -0.19 -10.37
C ALA A 41 2.92 0.09 -11.47
N GLN A 42 3.28 -0.91 -12.25
CA GLN A 42 4.23 -0.74 -13.35
C GLN A 42 3.64 0.00 -14.54
N SER A 43 2.34 -0.16 -14.76
CA SER A 43 1.68 0.42 -15.93
C SER A 43 0.95 1.71 -15.66
N GLY A 44 0.77 2.08 -14.39
CA GLY A 44 0.03 3.26 -14.00
C GLY A 44 0.90 4.29 -13.29
N GLU A 45 0.29 5.42 -12.98
CA GLU A 45 0.94 6.46 -12.20
C GLU A 45 0.21 6.60 -10.88
N TYR A 46 0.88 6.24 -9.80
CA TYR A 46 0.33 6.32 -8.46
C TYR A 46 1.23 7.15 -7.57
N ASP A 47 0.61 7.86 -6.64
CA ASP A 47 1.34 8.68 -5.67
C ASP A 47 1.74 7.88 -4.46
N LEU A 48 1.04 6.77 -4.19
CA LEU A 48 1.32 5.93 -3.03
C LEU A 48 0.66 4.57 -3.23
N ILE A 49 1.27 3.54 -2.65
CA ILE A 49 0.74 2.18 -2.68
C ILE A 49 0.53 1.71 -1.23
N LEU A 50 -0.67 1.18 -0.96
CA LEU A 50 -0.98 0.49 0.28
C LEU A 50 -0.94 -1.00 -0.03
N MET A 51 0.02 -1.71 0.55
CA MET A 51 0.31 -3.10 0.20
C MET A 51 0.04 -4.04 1.37
N ASP A 52 -0.98 -4.89 1.22
CA ASP A 52 -1.22 -5.94 2.21
C ASP A 52 -0.10 -6.96 2.14
N MET A 53 0.44 -7.33 3.29
CA MET A 53 1.55 -8.28 3.33
C MET A 53 1.10 -9.74 3.28
N SER A 54 -0.19 -10.01 3.43
CA SER A 54 -0.75 -11.38 3.46
C SER A 54 -1.50 -11.72 2.18
N LEU A 55 -0.89 -11.47 1.03
CA LEU A 55 -1.54 -11.68 -0.26
C LEU A 55 -1.32 -13.10 -0.78
N PRO A 56 -2.27 -13.63 -1.57
CA PRO A 56 -2.06 -14.90 -2.26
C PRO A 56 -1.11 -14.74 -3.44
N GLU A 57 -0.59 -15.87 -3.92
CA GLU A 57 0.35 -15.98 -5.05
C GLU A 57 1.67 -15.29 -4.79
N ILE A 58 1.74 -13.98 -4.96
CA ILE A 58 2.91 -13.19 -4.62
C ILE A 58 2.54 -12.39 -3.38
N ASP A 59 3.19 -12.65 -2.25
CA ASP A 59 2.88 -11.91 -1.03
C ASP A 59 3.37 -10.46 -1.14
N GLY A 60 2.96 -9.64 -0.17
CA GLY A 60 3.28 -8.22 -0.20
C GLY A 60 4.77 -7.93 -0.13
N TRP A 61 5.56 -8.79 0.54
CA TRP A 61 7.02 -8.63 0.61
C TRP A 61 7.64 -8.78 -0.76
N GLU A 62 7.27 -9.84 -1.47
CA GLU A 62 7.79 -10.11 -2.80
C GLU A 62 7.30 -9.08 -3.81
N ALA A 63 6.03 -8.69 -3.72
CA ALA A 63 5.48 -7.66 -4.60
C ALA A 63 6.26 -6.34 -4.44
N THR A 64 6.55 -5.96 -3.20
CA THR A 64 7.32 -4.76 -2.93
C THR A 64 8.72 -4.85 -3.52
N ARG A 65 9.40 -6.00 -3.36
CA ARG A 65 10.73 -6.18 -3.94
C ARG A 65 10.71 -6.04 -5.45
N GLN A 66 9.71 -6.63 -6.10
CA GLN A 66 9.58 -6.53 -7.56
C GLN A 66 9.36 -5.09 -8.00
N LEU A 67 8.56 -4.33 -7.25
CA LEU A 67 8.32 -2.94 -7.57
C LEU A 67 9.57 -2.08 -7.41
N ARG A 68 10.40 -2.39 -6.43
CA ARG A 68 11.61 -1.60 -6.19
C ARG A 68 12.68 -1.80 -7.25
N VAL A 69 12.62 -2.90 -8.00
CA VAL A 69 13.57 -3.12 -9.08
C VAL A 69 12.98 -2.79 -10.46
N SER A 70 11.68 -2.46 -10.53
CA SER A 70 11.06 -2.15 -11.82
C SER A 70 11.10 -0.64 -12.08
N GLN A 71 11.25 -0.30 -13.34
CA GLN A 71 11.26 1.10 -13.72
C GLN A 71 9.88 1.71 -13.59
N GLY A 72 9.81 2.93 -13.12
CA GLY A 72 8.57 3.66 -12.96
C GLY A 72 7.91 3.49 -11.61
N ALA A 73 8.23 2.43 -10.90
CA ALA A 73 7.64 2.16 -9.59
C ALA A 73 8.66 2.17 -8.45
N GLU A 74 9.93 2.30 -8.74
CA GLU A 74 10.98 2.23 -7.74
C GLU A 74 10.95 3.37 -6.73
N ARG A 75 10.27 4.46 -7.07
CA ARG A 75 10.21 5.64 -6.20
C ARG A 75 8.85 5.89 -5.60
N VAL A 76 7.85 5.07 -5.91
CA VAL A 76 6.51 5.26 -5.36
C VAL A 76 6.52 4.84 -3.89
N PRO A 77 6.08 5.72 -2.96
CA PRO A 77 6.00 5.33 -1.54
C PRO A 77 5.08 4.13 -1.34
N ILE A 78 5.52 3.20 -0.51
CA ILE A 78 4.74 2.00 -0.19
C ILE A 78 4.59 1.90 1.32
N ILE A 79 3.34 1.78 1.77
CA ILE A 79 3.03 1.51 3.17
C ILE A 79 2.57 0.05 3.26
N ALA A 80 3.28 -0.73 4.06
CA ALA A 80 2.91 -2.13 4.29
C ALA A 80 1.75 -2.20 5.27
N LEU A 81 0.74 -3.00 4.95
CA LEU A 81 -0.39 -3.26 5.87
C LEU A 81 -0.23 -4.68 6.40
N THR A 82 -0.01 -4.82 7.70
CA THR A 82 0.26 -6.12 8.30
C THR A 82 -0.72 -6.43 9.41
N ALA A 83 -1.07 -7.71 9.56
CA ALA A 83 -1.94 -8.16 10.63
C ALA A 83 -1.20 -8.30 11.97
N HIS A 84 0.12 -8.24 11.94
CA HIS A 84 0.94 -8.45 13.13
C HIS A 84 1.90 -7.29 13.36
N ALA A 85 1.89 -6.77 14.59
CA ALA A 85 2.82 -5.71 15.00
C ALA A 85 3.93 -6.30 15.87
N MET A 86 4.53 -7.39 15.41
CA MET A 86 5.59 -8.07 16.16
C MET A 86 6.94 -7.39 15.92
N ALA A 87 7.83 -7.57 16.88
CA ALA A 87 9.21 -7.10 16.72
C ALA A 87 9.81 -7.74 15.48
N GLY A 88 10.41 -6.94 14.62
CA GLY A 88 11.00 -7.41 13.38
C GLY A 88 10.12 -7.20 12.15
N ASP A 89 8.81 -7.05 12.31
CA ASP A 89 7.93 -6.80 11.17
C ASP A 89 8.24 -5.47 10.49
N ARG A 90 8.53 -4.46 11.28
CA ARG A 90 8.89 -3.16 10.75
C ARG A 90 10.18 -3.25 9.94
N GLU A 91 11.20 -3.90 10.49
CA GLU A 91 12.47 -4.08 9.81
C GLU A 91 12.30 -4.89 8.53
N LYS A 92 11.47 -5.93 8.57
CA LYS A 92 11.18 -6.76 7.41
C LYS A 92 10.52 -5.94 6.30
N ALA A 93 9.58 -5.07 6.67
CA ALA A 93 8.92 -4.20 5.71
C ALA A 93 9.92 -3.24 5.06
N LEU A 94 10.77 -2.62 5.87
CA LEU A 94 11.77 -1.68 5.37
C LEU A 94 12.80 -2.38 4.50
N GLU A 95 13.23 -3.58 4.86
CA GLU A 95 14.18 -4.37 4.06
C GLU A 95 13.60 -4.76 2.71
N ALA A 96 12.30 -5.02 2.65
CA ALA A 96 11.64 -5.33 1.39
C ALA A 96 11.51 -4.10 0.48
N GLY A 97 11.65 -2.90 1.04
CA GLY A 97 11.60 -1.66 0.29
C GLY A 97 10.41 -0.77 0.61
N CYS A 98 9.64 -1.09 1.65
CA CYS A 98 8.53 -0.24 2.10
C CYS A 98 9.05 1.00 2.78
N ASP A 99 8.32 2.08 2.65
CA ASP A 99 8.69 3.36 3.28
C ASP A 99 8.16 3.47 4.71
N ASP A 100 7.05 2.77 4.98
CA ASP A 100 6.46 2.75 6.31
C ASP A 100 5.59 1.50 6.41
N TYR A 101 4.98 1.28 7.56
CA TYR A 101 4.05 0.18 7.75
C TYR A 101 2.92 0.63 8.67
N ASP A 102 1.80 -0.09 8.61
CA ASP A 102 0.70 0.10 9.55
C ASP A 102 0.11 -1.26 9.87
N THR A 103 -0.58 -1.35 10.99
CA THR A 103 -1.13 -2.61 11.48
C THR A 103 -2.64 -2.66 11.33
N LYS A 104 -3.15 -3.86 11.11
CA LYS A 104 -4.58 -4.11 11.11
C LYS A 104 -5.05 -4.42 12.53
N PRO A 105 -6.25 -4.01 12.90
CA PRO A 105 -7.24 -3.28 12.10
C PRO A 105 -6.78 -1.86 11.80
N ILE A 106 -7.14 -1.38 10.62
CA ILE A 106 -6.72 -0.05 10.18
C ILE A 106 -7.44 1.02 10.99
N GLU A 107 -6.66 1.95 11.55
CA GLU A 107 -7.20 3.15 12.17
C GLU A 107 -6.95 4.30 11.22
N LEU A 108 -8.00 4.83 10.64
CA LEU A 108 -7.88 5.79 9.54
C LEU A 108 -7.07 7.03 9.89
N PRO A 109 -7.25 7.68 11.06
CA PRO A 109 -6.44 8.86 11.37
C PRO A 109 -4.95 8.57 11.40
N ARG A 110 -4.56 7.41 11.94
CA ARG A 110 -3.14 7.00 11.97
C ARG A 110 -2.62 6.76 10.56
N LEU A 111 -3.39 6.04 9.73
CA LEU A 111 -2.99 5.77 8.36
C LEU A 111 -2.88 7.06 7.55
N LEU A 112 -3.83 7.97 7.71
CA LEU A 112 -3.79 9.26 7.02
C LEU A 112 -2.55 10.06 7.38
N SER A 113 -2.14 10.04 8.64
CA SER A 113 -0.92 10.73 9.06
C SER A 113 0.29 10.17 8.35
N LYS A 114 0.37 8.84 8.20
CA LYS A 114 1.48 8.20 7.51
C LYS A 114 1.48 8.51 6.02
N ILE A 115 0.30 8.51 5.40
CA ILE A 115 0.17 8.88 3.99
C ILE A 115 0.66 10.32 3.78
N GLU A 116 0.20 11.24 4.59
CA GLU A 116 0.59 12.65 4.47
C GLU A 116 2.07 12.85 4.69
N ALA A 117 2.67 12.09 5.60
CA ALA A 117 4.10 12.18 5.85
C ALA A 117 4.93 11.79 4.63
N LEU A 118 4.42 10.87 3.81
CA LEU A 118 5.15 10.39 2.63
C LEU A 118 4.90 11.20 1.37
N ILE A 119 3.69 11.76 1.20
CA ILE A 119 3.33 12.46 -0.02
C ILE A 119 3.10 13.96 0.20
N GLY A 120 3.22 14.42 1.43
CA GLY A 120 2.89 15.79 1.77
C GLY A 120 1.38 15.98 1.85
N ASN A 121 0.95 17.22 2.04
CA ASN A 121 -0.47 17.53 2.08
C ASN A 121 -1.04 17.40 0.68
N HIS A 122 -2.04 16.53 0.52
CA HIS A 122 -2.79 16.52 -0.73
C HIS A 122 -3.85 17.61 -0.67
N SER A 123 -4.11 18.20 -1.74
CA SER A 123 -5.10 19.26 -1.78
C SER A 123 -5.97 19.14 -3.00
#